data_67cbcb51f361f066a653e90c026d35fb
#
_entry.id   67cbcb51f361f066a653e90c026d35fb
#
_cell.length_a   1.000
_cell.length_b   1.000
_cell.length_c   1.000
_cell.angle_alpha   90.00
_cell.angle_beta   90.00
_cell.angle_gamma   90.00
#
_symmetry.space_group_name_H-M   'P 1'
#
loop_
_entity.id
_entity.type
_entity.pdbx_description
1 polymer ?
#
loop_
_entity_poly.entity_id
_entity_poly.type
_entity_poly.pdbx_seq_one_letter_code
_entity_poly.pdbx_strand_id
1 'polypeptide(L)'
;DMLEDFDGIFSLGGGAPMTPSTQHALASYIDHGGRVVYLDADPAEAMERANRGGGRPMLNGNANSRWKKLFKQRDPVFREVANVHVHTRGLTPQGAAKKVIDMVSERAVHVTGAAIEPYDVVIGEGAMNHLVDVLGPKPAKIALIHTQPVQRHSDRARALLRQGGYEVSDIVIPDPNR
;
A
#
# COMPACT_ATOMS: atom_id res chain seq x y z
N ASP A 1 -3.64 -14.04 11.51
CA ASP A 1 -4.67 -13.42 10.66
C ASP A 1 -4.38 -13.79 9.21
N MET A 2 -5.43 -14.11 8.43
CA MET A 2 -5.26 -14.59 7.03
C MET A 2 -4.44 -13.61 6.16
N LEU A 3 -4.51 -12.31 6.43
CA LEU A 3 -3.75 -11.30 5.69
C LEU A 3 -2.29 -11.20 6.16
N GLU A 4 -1.98 -11.60 7.37
CA GLU A 4 -0.62 -11.55 7.94
C GLU A 4 0.20 -12.79 7.59
N ASP A 5 -0.47 -13.95 7.43
CA ASP A 5 0.17 -15.24 7.20
C ASP A 5 0.30 -15.61 5.72
N PHE A 6 -0.28 -14.81 4.80
CA PHE A 6 -0.31 -15.12 3.37
C PHE A 6 0.73 -14.31 2.59
N ASP A 7 1.70 -14.99 2.03
CA ASP A 7 2.67 -14.41 1.09
C ASP A 7 2.18 -14.62 -0.34
N GLY A 8 1.72 -13.55 -0.97
CA GLY A 8 1.20 -13.59 -2.34
C GLY A 8 0.17 -12.50 -2.65
N ILE A 9 -0.58 -12.70 -3.72
CA ILE A 9 -1.64 -11.78 -4.16
C ILE A 9 -2.99 -12.33 -3.72
N PHE A 10 -3.70 -11.58 -2.89
CA PHE A 10 -5.03 -11.92 -2.44
C PHE A 10 -6.08 -11.06 -3.16
N SER A 11 -7.01 -11.68 -3.88
CA SER A 11 -8.10 -10.98 -4.57
C SER A 11 -9.37 -10.98 -3.74
N LEU A 12 -9.79 -9.81 -3.29
CA LEU A 12 -11.01 -9.62 -2.53
C LEU A 12 -12.24 -9.67 -3.45
N GLY A 13 -13.27 -10.39 -3.02
CA GLY A 13 -14.58 -10.26 -3.64
C GLY A 13 -15.14 -8.85 -3.44
N GLY A 14 -15.80 -8.28 -4.47
CA GLY A 14 -16.27 -6.88 -4.47
C GLY A 14 -17.31 -6.52 -3.39
N GLY A 15 -17.75 -7.46 -2.57
CA GLY A 15 -18.59 -7.21 -1.38
C GLY A 15 -17.78 -7.15 -0.08
N ALA A 16 -16.61 -7.75 -0.03
CA ALA A 16 -15.83 -7.87 1.20
C ALA A 16 -15.45 -6.50 1.80
N PRO A 17 -14.95 -5.51 1.05
CA PRO A 17 -14.61 -4.21 1.60
C PRO A 17 -15.81 -3.40 2.11
N MET A 18 -17.04 -3.86 1.86
CA MET A 18 -18.25 -3.17 2.32
C MET A 18 -18.58 -3.43 3.78
N THR A 19 -17.90 -4.35 4.45
CA THR A 19 -18.12 -4.65 5.87
C THR A 19 -17.11 -3.93 6.76
N PRO A 20 -17.54 -3.34 7.89
CA PRO A 20 -16.63 -2.62 8.81
C PRO A 20 -15.46 -3.48 9.30
N SER A 21 -15.68 -4.78 9.56
CA SER A 21 -14.62 -5.67 10.01
C SER A 21 -13.52 -5.85 8.95
N THR A 22 -13.90 -5.97 7.67
CA THR A 22 -12.91 -6.04 6.58
C THR A 22 -12.16 -4.71 6.42
N GLN A 23 -12.86 -3.57 6.53
CA GLN A 23 -12.21 -2.25 6.46
C GLN A 23 -11.16 -2.10 7.57
N HIS A 24 -11.47 -2.50 8.80
CA HIS A 24 -10.51 -2.49 9.91
C HIS A 24 -9.32 -3.42 9.65
N ALA A 25 -9.56 -4.63 9.14
CA ALA A 25 -8.49 -5.57 8.81
C ALA A 25 -7.57 -5.02 7.70
N LEU A 26 -8.13 -4.39 6.67
CA LEU A 26 -7.36 -3.75 5.61
C LEU A 26 -6.56 -2.55 6.11
N ALA A 27 -7.14 -1.71 6.97
CA ALA A 27 -6.43 -0.60 7.59
C ALA A 27 -5.25 -1.10 8.45
N SER A 28 -5.48 -2.12 9.29
CA SER A 28 -4.42 -2.76 10.07
C SER A 28 -3.32 -3.32 9.15
N TYR A 29 -3.70 -4.02 8.07
CA TYR A 29 -2.75 -4.55 7.11
C TYR A 29 -1.88 -3.46 6.46
N ILE A 30 -2.49 -2.32 6.09
CA ILE A 30 -1.77 -1.14 5.57
C ILE A 30 -0.83 -0.56 6.63
N ASP A 31 -1.27 -0.43 7.88
CA ASP A 31 -0.45 0.10 8.97
C ASP A 31 0.78 -0.77 9.25
N HIS A 32 0.73 -2.06 8.92
CA HIS A 32 1.86 -3.00 8.97
C HIS A 32 2.68 -3.06 7.67
N GLY A 33 2.44 -2.15 6.72
CA GLY A 33 3.20 -2.05 5.46
C GLY A 33 2.61 -2.80 4.28
N GLY A 34 1.39 -3.34 4.45
CA GLY A 34 0.68 -4.04 3.38
C GLY A 34 0.25 -3.12 2.23
N ARG A 35 0.02 -3.73 1.08
CA ARG A 35 -0.46 -3.04 -0.13
C ARG A 35 -1.88 -3.46 -0.43
N VAL A 36 -2.80 -2.52 -0.34
CA VAL A 36 -4.19 -2.70 -0.79
C VAL A 36 -4.36 -1.92 -2.08
N VAL A 37 -4.49 -2.66 -3.17
CA VAL A 37 -4.55 -2.08 -4.52
C VAL A 37 -5.99 -2.01 -5.00
N TYR A 38 -6.45 -0.81 -5.32
CA TYR A 38 -7.70 -0.60 -6.04
C TYR A 38 -7.43 -0.46 -7.54
N LEU A 39 -7.90 -1.44 -8.32
CA LEU A 39 -7.90 -1.37 -9.78
C LEU A 39 -9.10 -0.55 -10.24
N ASP A 40 -8.89 0.74 -10.41
CA ASP A 40 -9.92 1.69 -10.83
C ASP A 40 -10.20 1.52 -12.32
N ALA A 41 -11.29 0.85 -12.64
CA ALA A 41 -11.73 0.63 -14.01
C ALA A 41 -12.69 1.74 -14.46
N ASP A 42 -12.53 2.20 -15.71
CA ASP A 42 -13.53 3.08 -16.32
C ASP A 42 -14.91 2.37 -16.31
N PRO A 43 -15.96 3.02 -15.79
CA PRO A 43 -17.28 2.42 -15.68
C PRO A 43 -17.84 1.90 -16.99
N ALA A 44 -17.61 2.60 -18.11
CA ALA A 44 -18.08 2.19 -19.42
C ALA A 44 -17.34 0.95 -19.94
N GLU A 45 -16.00 0.92 -19.81
CA GLU A 45 -15.19 -0.24 -20.18
C GLU A 45 -15.51 -1.46 -19.31
N ALA A 46 -15.69 -1.27 -17.99
CA ALA A 46 -16.03 -2.36 -17.08
C ALA A 46 -17.38 -2.99 -17.43
N MET A 47 -18.35 -2.17 -17.81
CA MET A 47 -19.66 -2.63 -18.23
C MET A 47 -19.61 -3.37 -19.58
N GLU A 48 -18.82 -2.86 -20.54
CA GLU A 48 -18.59 -3.51 -21.82
C GLU A 48 -17.92 -4.89 -21.66
N ARG A 49 -16.89 -5.00 -20.82
CA ARG A 49 -16.24 -6.28 -20.49
C ARG A 49 -17.20 -7.26 -19.81
N ALA A 50 -18.04 -6.78 -18.89
CA ALA A 50 -19.05 -7.59 -18.23
C ALA A 50 -20.09 -8.15 -19.21
N ASN A 51 -20.48 -7.37 -20.22
CA ASN A 51 -21.42 -7.77 -21.27
C ASN A 51 -20.80 -8.78 -22.27
N ARG A 52 -19.51 -8.67 -22.59
CA ARG A 52 -18.81 -9.61 -23.48
C ARG A 52 -18.58 -10.98 -22.82
N GLY A 53 -18.47 -11.03 -21.51
CA GLY A 53 -18.09 -12.24 -20.76
C GLY A 53 -19.15 -13.33 -20.60
N GLY A 54 -20.31 -13.26 -21.24
CA GLY A 54 -21.33 -14.32 -21.45
C GLY A 54 -21.78 -15.23 -20.29
N GLY A 55 -21.10 -15.19 -19.13
CA GLY A 55 -21.27 -16.14 -18.04
C GLY A 55 -21.86 -15.56 -16.74
N ARG A 56 -22.37 -14.35 -16.73
CA ARG A 56 -22.96 -13.73 -15.52
C ARG A 56 -24.46 -13.49 -15.70
N PRO A 57 -25.33 -14.40 -15.21
CA PRO A 57 -26.77 -14.31 -15.40
C PRO A 57 -27.44 -13.11 -14.71
N MET A 58 -26.70 -12.35 -13.93
CA MET A 58 -27.24 -11.19 -13.19
C MET A 58 -27.48 -9.94 -14.06
N LEU A 59 -27.23 -10.00 -15.37
CA LEU A 59 -27.23 -8.85 -16.27
C LEU A 59 -28.43 -8.79 -17.23
N ASN A 60 -29.44 -9.63 -17.07
CA ASN A 60 -30.69 -9.57 -17.87
C ASN A 60 -31.59 -8.41 -17.39
N GLY A 61 -31.97 -7.52 -18.30
CA GLY A 61 -32.93 -6.45 -18.08
C GLY A 61 -32.32 -5.16 -17.49
N ASN A 62 -32.46 -4.90 -16.20
CA ASN A 62 -31.99 -3.69 -15.50
C ASN A 62 -30.49 -3.74 -15.03
N ALA A 63 -29.67 -4.52 -15.69
CA ALA A 63 -28.29 -4.76 -15.31
C ALA A 63 -27.42 -3.49 -15.26
N ASN A 64 -27.57 -2.64 -16.25
CA ASN A 64 -26.81 -1.39 -16.33
C ASN A 64 -27.13 -0.44 -15.17
N SER A 65 -28.39 -0.37 -14.77
CA SER A 65 -28.79 0.47 -13.63
C SER A 65 -28.34 -0.11 -12.30
N ARG A 66 -28.42 -1.44 -12.13
CA ARG A 66 -27.89 -2.13 -10.94
C ARG A 66 -26.38 -1.98 -10.81
N TRP A 67 -25.65 -2.14 -11.93
CA TRP A 67 -24.22 -1.99 -11.95
C TRP A 67 -23.80 -0.55 -11.57
N LYS A 68 -24.42 0.47 -12.19
CA LYS A 68 -24.18 1.88 -11.85
C LYS A 68 -24.45 2.18 -10.38
N LYS A 69 -25.54 1.62 -9.83
CA LYS A 69 -25.88 1.77 -8.41
C LYS A 69 -24.82 1.15 -7.51
N LEU A 70 -24.39 -0.08 -7.81
CA LEU A 70 -23.34 -0.78 -7.06
C LEU A 70 -22.00 -0.06 -7.16
N PHE A 71 -21.63 0.42 -8.34
CA PHE A 71 -20.40 1.20 -8.53
C PHE A 71 -20.43 2.47 -7.67
N LYS A 72 -21.52 3.24 -7.75
CA LYS A 72 -21.67 4.49 -6.96
C LYS A 72 -21.60 4.24 -5.46
N GLN A 73 -22.05 3.09 -4.99
CA GLN A 73 -21.99 2.73 -3.57
C GLN A 73 -20.61 2.25 -3.14
N ARG A 74 -19.90 1.51 -4.00
CA ARG A 74 -18.67 0.81 -3.64
C ARG A 74 -17.39 1.60 -3.95
N ASP A 75 -17.38 2.38 -5.04
CA ASP A 75 -16.21 3.13 -5.47
C ASP A 75 -15.64 4.05 -4.38
N PRO A 76 -16.44 4.83 -3.62
CA PRO A 76 -15.91 5.64 -2.52
C PRO A 76 -15.24 4.79 -1.44
N VAL A 77 -15.84 3.66 -1.07
CA VAL A 77 -15.28 2.74 -0.06
C VAL A 77 -13.98 2.11 -0.56
N PHE A 78 -13.93 1.66 -1.82
CA PHE A 78 -12.72 1.08 -2.38
C PHE A 78 -11.57 2.08 -2.45
N ARG A 79 -11.87 3.35 -2.75
CA ARG A 79 -10.87 4.43 -2.70
C ARG A 79 -10.35 4.70 -1.30
N GLU A 80 -11.22 4.59 -0.31
CA GLU A 80 -10.86 4.84 1.09
C GLU A 80 -10.01 3.73 1.69
N VAL A 81 -10.33 2.46 1.40
CA VAL A 81 -9.63 1.30 1.97
C VAL A 81 -8.35 0.92 1.24
N ALA A 82 -8.06 1.52 0.08
CA ALA A 82 -6.87 1.24 -0.69
C ALA A 82 -5.79 2.30 -0.47
N ASN A 83 -4.55 1.88 -0.39
CA ASN A 83 -3.38 2.78 -0.36
C ASN A 83 -2.65 2.87 -1.71
N VAL A 84 -3.03 2.03 -2.68
CA VAL A 84 -2.51 2.09 -4.06
C VAL A 84 -3.68 2.13 -5.04
N HIS A 85 -3.70 3.12 -5.93
CA HIS A 85 -4.76 3.31 -6.92
C HIS A 85 -4.21 3.19 -8.33
N VAL A 86 -4.69 2.20 -9.08
CA VAL A 86 -4.24 1.95 -10.46
C VAL A 86 -5.38 2.16 -11.43
N HIS A 87 -5.32 3.25 -12.19
CA HIS A 87 -6.25 3.48 -13.29
C HIS A 87 -5.98 2.51 -14.42
N THR A 88 -6.96 1.67 -14.75
CA THR A 88 -6.82 0.60 -15.74
C THR A 88 -7.40 0.93 -17.11
N ARG A 89 -7.92 2.15 -17.31
CA ARG A 89 -8.51 2.59 -18.58
C ARG A 89 -7.53 2.42 -19.73
N GLY A 90 -7.98 1.76 -20.80
CA GLY A 90 -7.17 1.51 -21.99
C GLY A 90 -6.01 0.53 -21.80
N LEU A 91 -5.85 -0.07 -20.62
CA LEU A 91 -4.78 -1.04 -20.37
C LEU A 91 -5.21 -2.48 -20.68
N THR A 92 -4.28 -3.25 -21.19
CA THR A 92 -4.39 -4.72 -21.21
C THR A 92 -4.20 -5.26 -19.79
N PRO A 93 -4.63 -6.51 -19.48
CA PRO A 93 -4.35 -7.13 -18.19
C PRO A 93 -2.87 -7.12 -17.81
N GLN A 94 -1.99 -7.39 -18.77
CA GLN A 94 -0.53 -7.35 -18.58
C GLN A 94 -0.03 -5.92 -18.29
N GLY A 95 -0.59 -4.93 -19.00
CA GLY A 95 -0.26 -3.52 -18.75
C GLY A 95 -0.71 -3.04 -17.37
N ALA A 96 -1.90 -3.48 -16.92
CA ALA A 96 -2.37 -3.20 -15.57
C ALA A 96 -1.49 -3.88 -14.51
N ALA A 97 -1.13 -5.16 -14.70
CA ALA A 97 -0.25 -5.88 -13.81
C ALA A 97 1.13 -5.21 -13.70
N LYS A 98 1.73 -4.83 -14.85
CA LYS A 98 3.00 -4.08 -14.85
C LYS A 98 2.88 -2.78 -14.05
N LYS A 99 1.81 -2.02 -14.26
CA LYS A 99 1.59 -0.76 -13.54
C LYS A 99 1.43 -0.98 -12.03
N VAL A 100 0.74 -2.05 -11.61
CA VAL A 100 0.67 -2.44 -10.19
C VAL A 100 2.08 -2.70 -9.65
N ILE A 101 2.86 -3.54 -10.33
CA ILE A 101 4.24 -3.85 -9.90
C ILE A 101 5.06 -2.58 -9.78
N ASP A 102 5.03 -1.70 -10.79
CA ASP A 102 5.78 -0.43 -10.78
C ASP A 102 5.37 0.49 -9.59
N MET A 103 4.12 0.40 -9.13
CA MET A 103 3.60 1.22 -8.03
C MET A 103 3.81 0.61 -6.64
N VAL A 104 3.86 -0.72 -6.53
CA VAL A 104 4.06 -1.40 -5.24
C VAL A 104 5.52 -1.74 -4.95
N SER A 105 6.36 -1.74 -5.98
CA SER A 105 7.78 -2.02 -5.83
C SER A 105 8.51 -0.85 -5.19
N GLU A 106 9.37 -1.16 -4.26
CA GLU A 106 10.32 -0.20 -3.72
C GLU A 106 11.38 0.11 -4.76
N ARG A 107 11.89 1.34 -4.74
CA ARG A 107 12.97 1.78 -5.62
C ARG A 107 14.18 2.14 -4.78
N ALA A 108 15.30 1.46 -5.04
CA ALA A 108 16.60 1.89 -4.54
C ALA A 108 17.26 2.83 -5.56
N VAL A 109 17.68 3.99 -5.11
CA VAL A 109 18.46 4.96 -5.89
C VAL A 109 19.87 4.97 -5.34
N HIS A 110 20.82 4.49 -6.14
CA HIS A 110 22.23 4.51 -5.78
C HIS A 110 22.79 5.91 -6.04
N VAL A 111 23.23 6.58 -4.98
CA VAL A 111 23.79 7.94 -5.04
C VAL A 111 25.31 7.86 -4.99
N THR A 112 25.96 8.39 -6.02
CA THR A 112 27.43 8.48 -6.12
C THR A 112 27.87 9.91 -6.35
N GLY A 113 29.03 10.26 -5.88
CA GLY A 113 29.61 11.58 -6.10
C GLY A 113 31.12 11.60 -5.77
N ALA A 114 31.84 12.56 -6.36
CA ALA A 114 33.31 12.63 -6.21
C ALA A 114 33.80 12.92 -4.78
N ALA A 115 32.90 13.43 -3.92
CA ALA A 115 33.26 13.87 -2.56
C ALA A 115 32.41 13.18 -1.46
N ILE A 116 31.62 12.16 -1.81
CA ILE A 116 30.78 11.45 -0.85
C ILE A 116 30.95 9.94 -1.01
N GLU A 117 30.94 9.22 0.09
CA GLU A 117 30.80 7.76 0.05
C GLU A 117 29.47 7.38 -0.62
N PRO A 118 29.48 6.41 -1.53
CA PRO A 118 28.24 5.94 -2.18
C PRO A 118 27.25 5.42 -1.15
N TYR A 119 25.98 5.74 -1.35
CA TYR A 119 24.88 5.25 -0.50
C TYR A 119 23.61 5.00 -1.30
N ASP A 120 22.73 4.17 -0.76
CA ASP A 120 21.44 3.86 -1.36
C ASP A 120 20.32 4.62 -0.66
N VAL A 121 19.43 5.19 -1.46
CA VAL A 121 18.18 5.78 -1.00
C VAL A 121 17.03 4.85 -1.39
N VAL A 122 16.40 4.22 -0.44
CA VAL A 122 15.23 3.38 -0.65
C VAL A 122 13.98 4.25 -0.54
N ILE A 123 13.21 4.31 -1.62
CA ILE A 123 12.01 5.13 -1.72
C ILE A 123 10.82 4.22 -2.01
N GLY A 124 9.79 4.33 -1.23
CA GLY A 124 8.55 3.58 -1.42
C GLY A 124 7.86 3.31 -0.10
N GLU A 125 6.61 2.87 -0.21
CA GLU A 125 5.93 2.36 0.97
C GLU A 125 6.57 1.03 1.36
N GLY A 126 6.91 0.83 2.62
CA GLY A 126 7.65 -0.36 3.08
C GLY A 126 9.15 -0.16 3.18
N ALA A 127 9.73 0.92 2.62
CA ALA A 127 11.15 1.23 2.71
C ALA A 127 11.69 1.13 4.15
N MET A 128 10.87 1.44 5.14
CA MET A 128 11.23 1.32 6.56
C MET A 128 11.46 -0.13 7.00
N ASN A 129 10.93 -1.12 6.31
CA ASN A 129 11.15 -2.53 6.66
C ASN A 129 12.60 -2.96 6.44
N HIS A 130 13.33 -2.26 5.55
CA HIS A 130 14.77 -2.48 5.30
C HIS A 130 15.67 -1.78 6.30
N LEU A 131 15.11 -1.05 7.28
CA LEU A 131 15.88 -0.24 8.23
C LEU A 131 16.94 -1.05 8.98
N VAL A 132 16.61 -2.28 9.34
CA VAL A 132 17.53 -3.19 10.07
C VAL A 132 18.64 -3.70 9.14
N ASP A 133 18.32 -3.98 7.88
CA ASP A 133 19.27 -4.51 6.90
C ASP A 133 20.32 -3.46 6.49
N VAL A 134 19.88 -2.21 6.37
CA VAL A 134 20.73 -1.07 5.97
C VAL A 134 21.74 -0.70 7.06
N LEU A 135 21.41 -0.92 8.35
CA LEU A 135 22.28 -0.55 9.45
C LEU A 135 23.51 -1.46 9.61
N GLY A 136 23.55 -2.61 8.93
CA GLY A 136 24.68 -3.53 8.98
C GLY A 136 24.92 -4.18 10.35
N PRO A 137 26.14 -4.59 10.66
CA PRO A 137 26.47 -5.25 11.92
C PRO A 137 26.21 -4.32 13.10
N LYS A 138 25.51 -4.83 14.11
CA LYS A 138 24.87 -4.12 15.24
C LYS A 138 25.73 -3.03 15.88
N PRO A 139 25.43 -1.73 15.71
CA PRO A 139 25.85 -0.74 16.68
C PRO A 139 25.10 -0.98 17.99
N ALA A 140 25.78 -0.74 19.12
CA ALA A 140 25.17 -1.04 20.43
C ALA A 140 23.96 -0.16 20.75
N LYS A 141 23.89 1.06 20.19
CA LYS A 141 22.85 2.05 20.51
C LYS A 141 22.46 2.88 19.29
N ILE A 142 21.17 3.14 19.15
CA ILE A 142 20.60 4.00 18.10
C ILE A 142 19.80 5.13 18.74
N ALA A 143 20.03 6.36 18.30
CA ALA A 143 19.20 7.50 18.65
C ALA A 143 18.25 7.82 17.49
N LEU A 144 16.94 7.75 17.72
CA LEU A 144 15.91 8.23 16.82
C LEU A 144 15.62 9.69 17.14
N ILE A 145 15.95 10.59 16.20
CA ILE A 145 15.71 12.01 16.34
C ILE A 145 14.57 12.40 15.41
N HIS A 146 13.52 12.98 15.96
CA HIS A 146 12.34 13.34 15.14
C HIS A 146 11.57 14.52 15.73
N THR A 147 10.72 15.13 14.91
CA THR A 147 9.74 16.14 15.32
C THR A 147 8.40 15.48 15.67
N GLN A 148 7.55 16.17 16.45
CA GLN A 148 6.25 15.67 16.88
C GLN A 148 5.33 15.19 15.71
N PRO A 149 5.24 15.90 14.58
CA PRO A 149 4.38 15.48 13.47
C PRO A 149 4.68 14.09 12.89
N VAL A 150 5.92 13.60 13.01
CA VAL A 150 6.32 12.29 12.49
C VAL A 150 6.43 11.20 13.57
N GLN A 151 5.87 11.45 14.76
CA GLN A 151 5.89 10.52 15.90
C GLN A 151 5.47 9.08 15.50
N ARG A 152 4.40 8.94 14.73
CA ARG A 152 3.91 7.62 14.28
C ARG A 152 4.96 6.84 13.50
N HIS A 153 5.73 7.51 12.65
CA HIS A 153 6.79 6.87 11.89
C HIS A 153 7.99 6.52 12.78
N SER A 154 8.31 7.38 13.76
CA SER A 154 9.34 7.08 14.76
C SER A 154 8.97 5.89 15.63
N ASP A 155 7.72 5.78 16.05
CA ASP A 155 7.21 4.63 16.83
C ASP A 155 7.39 3.31 16.05
N ARG A 156 7.07 3.31 14.77
CA ARG A 156 7.27 2.16 13.89
C ARG A 156 8.76 1.82 13.71
N ALA A 157 9.59 2.81 13.41
CA ALA A 157 11.04 2.61 13.28
C ALA A 157 11.64 2.03 14.56
N ARG A 158 11.24 2.56 15.72
CA ARG A 158 11.66 2.07 17.04
C ARG A 158 11.27 0.61 17.26
N ALA A 159 10.06 0.24 16.89
CA ALA A 159 9.58 -1.14 17.01
C ALA A 159 10.43 -2.09 16.16
N LEU A 160 10.68 -1.78 14.89
CA LEU A 160 11.50 -2.57 13.98
C LEU A 160 12.95 -2.70 14.48
N LEU A 161 13.55 -1.60 14.94
CA LEU A 161 14.92 -1.61 15.46
C LEU A 161 15.04 -2.45 16.72
N ARG A 162 14.10 -2.34 17.66
CA ARG A 162 14.07 -3.17 18.87
C ARG A 162 13.87 -4.66 18.55
N GLN A 163 13.00 -4.97 17.59
CA GLN A 163 12.82 -6.33 17.10
C GLN A 163 14.10 -6.86 16.45
N GLY A 164 14.86 -6.01 15.77
CA GLY A 164 16.19 -6.31 15.24
C GLY A 164 17.29 -6.43 16.30
N GLY A 165 16.98 -6.20 17.59
CA GLY A 165 17.90 -6.35 18.72
C GLY A 165 18.75 -5.11 19.01
N TYR A 166 18.34 -3.92 18.57
CA TYR A 166 19.03 -2.66 18.87
C TYR A 166 18.47 -2.01 20.14
N GLU A 167 19.35 -1.34 20.89
CA GLU A 167 18.95 -0.41 21.95
C GLU A 167 18.62 0.94 21.34
N VAL A 168 17.37 1.41 21.51
CA VAL A 168 16.87 2.62 20.83
C VAL A 168 16.49 3.68 21.85
N SER A 169 17.10 4.85 21.75
CA SER A 169 16.72 6.08 22.45
C SER A 169 15.95 7.00 21.52
N ASP A 170 14.96 7.70 22.06
CA ASP A 170 14.08 8.60 21.32
C ASP A 170 14.36 10.05 21.71
N ILE A 171 14.56 10.93 20.75
CA ILE A 171 14.83 12.34 20.95
C ILE A 171 13.85 13.15 20.12
N VAL A 172 12.90 13.79 20.79
CA VAL A 172 11.94 14.69 20.15
C VAL A 172 12.51 16.09 20.11
N ILE A 173 12.65 16.66 18.92
CA ILE A 173 13.10 18.04 18.73
C ILE A 173 11.94 18.96 18.38
N PRO A 174 12.01 20.26 18.70
CA PRO A 174 11.00 21.22 18.29
C PRO A 174 10.80 21.25 16.77
N ASP A 175 9.56 21.40 16.32
CA ASP A 175 9.27 21.64 14.91
C ASP A 175 9.68 23.08 14.55
N PRO A 176 10.64 23.28 13.60
CA PRO A 176 11.11 24.61 13.25
C PRO A 176 10.04 25.49 12.55
N ASN A 177 8.90 24.88 12.14
CA ASN A 177 7.80 25.57 11.47
C ASN A 177 6.61 25.85 12.41
N ARG A 178 6.79 25.74 13.73
CA ARG A 178 5.78 26.05 14.74
C ARG A 178 6.27 27.07 15.76
#